data_3a90d0a8741e4ee598e1dc6cb1c004dc
#
_entry.id   3a90d0a8741e4ee598e1dc6cb1c004dc
#
_cell.length_a   1.000
_cell.length_b   1.000
_cell.length_c   1.000
_cell.angle_alpha   90.00
_cell.angle_beta   90.00
_cell.angle_gamma   90.00
#
_symmetry.space_group_name_H-M   'P 1'
#
loop_
_entity.id
_entity.type
_entity.pdbx_description
1 polymer ?
#
loop_
_entity_poly.entity_id
_entity_poly.type
_entity_poly.pdbx_seq_one_letter_code
_entity_poly.pdbx_strand_id
1 'polypeptide(L)'
;MTSSTAPILITGAGQRVGLHCARRLLEDGHPVIFSYRSERPGVQTLRDLGATAVFADFSTEAGIFAFISELKTHTDSLRAIVHNASEWLAETPDTDATAFTRMFNVHMLAPYLINLHCADLLERSCPADIVHIGDDVTRKGSSKHIGYCASKAGL
;
A
#
# COMPACT_ATOMS: atom_id res chain seq x y z
N MET A 1 -18.24 -4.87 -22.80
CA MET A 1 -17.50 -4.01 -21.85
C MET A 1 -16.04 -4.40 -21.94
N THR A 2 -15.18 -3.56 -22.50
CA THR A 2 -13.75 -3.80 -22.54
C THR A 2 -13.22 -3.75 -21.11
N SER A 3 -12.78 -4.90 -20.58
CA SER A 3 -12.06 -4.96 -19.32
C SER A 3 -10.90 -3.95 -19.40
N SER A 4 -10.84 -3.00 -18.49
CA SER A 4 -9.69 -2.08 -18.40
C SER A 4 -8.43 -2.92 -18.24
N THR A 5 -7.49 -2.80 -19.15
CA THR A 5 -6.18 -3.46 -19.05
C THR A 5 -5.25 -2.78 -18.07
N ALA A 6 -5.67 -1.64 -17.51
CA ALA A 6 -4.92 -0.91 -16.52
C ALA A 6 -4.81 -1.69 -15.20
N PRO A 7 -3.61 -1.82 -14.61
CA PRO A 7 -3.41 -2.60 -13.41
C PRO A 7 -4.01 -1.96 -12.16
N ILE A 8 -4.25 -2.80 -11.15
CA ILE A 8 -4.61 -2.39 -9.81
C ILE A 8 -3.35 -2.41 -8.95
N LEU A 9 -3.02 -1.28 -8.33
CA LEU A 9 -1.94 -1.18 -7.36
C LEU A 9 -2.42 -1.60 -5.97
N ILE A 10 -1.70 -2.52 -5.30
CA ILE A 10 -1.93 -2.87 -3.89
C ILE A 10 -0.66 -2.66 -3.10
N THR A 11 -0.65 -1.75 -2.15
CA THR A 11 0.52 -1.55 -1.30
C THR A 11 0.60 -2.63 -0.20
N GLY A 12 1.81 -3.18 0.04
CA GLY A 12 2.05 -4.14 1.11
C GLY A 12 1.37 -5.51 0.92
N ALA A 13 1.35 -6.05 -0.30
CA ALA A 13 0.61 -7.27 -0.62
C ALA A 13 1.40 -8.58 -0.41
N GLY A 14 2.59 -8.55 0.20
CA GLY A 14 3.40 -9.76 0.41
C GLY A 14 2.84 -10.77 1.43
N GLN A 15 1.75 -10.44 2.14
CA GLN A 15 1.13 -11.29 3.16
C GLN A 15 -0.29 -10.85 3.52
N ARG A 16 -1.01 -11.70 4.29
CA ARG A 16 -2.31 -11.41 4.92
C ARG A 16 -3.36 -10.90 3.91
N VAL A 17 -4.08 -9.83 4.29
CA VAL A 17 -5.18 -9.27 3.49
C VAL A 17 -4.70 -8.83 2.09
N GLY A 18 -3.57 -8.13 2.00
CA GLY A 18 -3.04 -7.69 0.70
C GLY A 18 -2.72 -8.86 -0.24
N LEU A 19 -2.11 -9.94 0.28
CA LEU A 19 -1.84 -11.15 -0.51
C LEU A 19 -3.14 -11.81 -0.99
N HIS A 20 -4.14 -11.93 -0.11
CA HIS A 20 -5.42 -12.51 -0.47
C HIS A 20 -6.12 -11.70 -1.58
N CYS A 21 -6.17 -10.37 -1.42
CA CYS A 21 -6.79 -9.48 -2.41
C CYS A 21 -6.06 -9.53 -3.75
N ALA A 22 -4.72 -9.47 -3.74
CA ALA A 22 -3.92 -9.54 -4.96
C ALA A 22 -4.14 -10.84 -5.73
N ARG A 23 -4.13 -11.99 -5.03
CA ARG A 23 -4.41 -13.29 -5.64
C ARG A 23 -5.81 -13.32 -6.25
N ARG A 24 -6.82 -12.88 -5.52
CA ARG A 24 -8.20 -12.89 -6.01
C ARG A 24 -8.38 -12.03 -7.26
N LEU A 25 -7.78 -10.85 -7.29
CA LEU A 25 -7.83 -9.98 -8.46
C LEU A 25 -7.14 -10.60 -9.68
N LEU A 26 -5.99 -11.27 -9.48
CA LEU A 26 -5.30 -11.99 -10.55
C LEU A 26 -6.14 -13.17 -11.08
N GLU A 27 -6.79 -13.94 -10.19
CA GLU A 27 -7.70 -15.03 -10.54
C GLU A 27 -8.91 -14.52 -11.34
N ASP A 28 -9.40 -13.31 -11.03
CA ASP A 28 -10.50 -12.66 -11.76
C ASP A 28 -10.02 -11.95 -13.05
N GLY A 29 -8.74 -12.10 -13.42
CA GLY A 29 -8.16 -11.59 -14.68
C GLY A 29 -7.73 -10.13 -14.66
N HIS A 30 -7.62 -9.50 -13.49
CA HIS A 30 -7.11 -8.14 -13.38
C HIS A 30 -5.59 -8.12 -13.26
N PRO A 31 -4.85 -7.33 -14.05
CA PRO A 31 -3.44 -7.11 -13.84
C PRO A 31 -3.19 -6.45 -12.47
N VAL A 32 -2.19 -6.92 -11.73
CA VAL A 32 -1.84 -6.39 -10.41
C VAL A 32 -0.37 -5.96 -10.36
N ILE A 33 -0.15 -4.75 -9.85
CA ILE A 33 1.15 -4.28 -9.38
C ILE A 33 1.06 -4.23 -7.86
N PHE A 34 2.07 -4.72 -7.15
CA PHE A 34 2.05 -4.66 -5.70
C PHE A 34 3.38 -4.23 -5.11
N SER A 35 3.32 -3.57 -3.95
CA SER A 35 4.53 -3.25 -3.20
C SER A 35 4.84 -4.27 -2.12
N TYR A 36 6.12 -4.47 -1.85
CA TYR A 36 6.63 -5.28 -0.75
C TYR A 36 7.88 -4.62 -0.13
N ARG A 37 8.11 -4.83 1.18
CA ARG A 37 9.30 -4.35 1.88
C ARG A 37 10.31 -5.46 2.16
N SER A 38 9.84 -6.67 2.34
CA SER A 38 10.68 -7.84 2.63
C SER A 38 10.24 -9.01 1.79
N GLU A 39 11.21 -9.79 1.32
CA GLU A 39 10.94 -11.03 0.62
C GLU A 39 10.22 -12.00 1.57
N ARG A 40 9.10 -12.53 1.10
CA ARG A 40 8.25 -13.50 1.79
C ARG A 40 7.70 -14.51 0.78
N PRO A 41 7.29 -15.71 1.20
CA PRO A 41 6.67 -16.67 0.28
C PRO A 41 5.51 -16.09 -0.54
N GLY A 42 4.69 -15.22 0.04
CA GLY A 42 3.58 -14.57 -0.66
C GLY A 42 4.02 -13.63 -1.79
N VAL A 43 5.20 -13.01 -1.68
CA VAL A 43 5.77 -12.16 -2.75
C VAL A 43 6.08 -13.04 -3.97
N GLN A 44 6.75 -14.19 -3.75
CA GLN A 44 7.04 -15.11 -4.84
C GLN A 44 5.77 -15.70 -5.45
N THR A 45 4.79 -16.08 -4.60
CA THR A 45 3.49 -16.56 -5.08
C THR A 45 2.82 -15.58 -6.03
N LEU A 46 2.83 -14.27 -5.73
CA LEU A 46 2.23 -13.26 -6.60
C LEU A 46 3.02 -13.08 -7.89
N ARG A 47 4.35 -13.14 -7.85
CA ARG A 47 5.20 -13.12 -9.06
C ARG A 47 4.88 -14.30 -9.97
N ASP A 48 4.76 -15.50 -9.41
CA ASP A 48 4.45 -16.73 -10.16
C ASP A 48 3.06 -16.67 -10.82
N LEU A 49 2.13 -15.91 -10.23
CA LEU A 49 0.81 -15.61 -10.81
C LEU A 49 0.82 -14.45 -11.82
N GLY A 50 1.98 -13.87 -12.11
CA GLY A 50 2.14 -12.82 -13.12
C GLY A 50 1.97 -11.38 -12.60
N ALA A 51 1.92 -11.15 -11.28
CA ALA A 51 1.89 -9.81 -10.73
C ALA A 51 3.27 -9.13 -10.79
N THR A 52 3.28 -7.82 -11.03
CA THR A 52 4.49 -7.01 -10.98
C THR A 52 4.79 -6.61 -9.53
N ALA A 53 5.97 -6.98 -9.04
CA ALA A 53 6.41 -6.67 -7.68
C ALA A 53 7.36 -5.48 -7.66
N VAL A 54 7.07 -4.48 -6.84
CA VAL A 54 7.89 -3.27 -6.67
C VAL A 54 8.33 -3.16 -5.22
N PHE A 55 9.64 -3.05 -4.99
CA PHE A 55 10.15 -2.82 -3.63
C PHE A 55 9.72 -1.46 -3.10
N ALA A 56 9.35 -1.40 -1.82
CA ALA A 56 8.95 -0.15 -1.17
C ALA A 56 9.26 -0.16 0.33
N ASP A 57 10.00 0.83 0.79
CA ASP A 57 10.11 1.16 2.20
C ASP A 57 9.40 2.51 2.47
N PHE A 58 8.18 2.44 2.94
CA PHE A 58 7.37 3.62 3.24
C PHE A 58 7.67 4.26 4.60
N SER A 59 8.67 3.77 5.32
CA SER A 59 9.07 4.38 6.59
C SER A 59 9.78 5.72 6.41
N THR A 60 10.20 6.05 5.19
CA THR A 60 10.87 7.30 4.84
C THR A 60 10.25 7.95 3.60
N GLU A 61 10.28 9.27 3.54
CA GLU A 61 9.84 10.03 2.37
C GLU A 61 10.63 9.65 1.11
N ALA A 62 11.96 9.49 1.23
CA ALA A 62 12.80 9.05 0.13
C ALA A 62 12.38 7.68 -0.43
N GLY A 63 12.03 6.73 0.45
CA GLY A 63 11.53 5.41 0.05
C GLY A 63 10.17 5.48 -0.65
N ILE A 64 9.30 6.40 -0.24
CA ILE A 64 8.01 6.64 -0.91
C ILE A 64 8.25 7.17 -2.33
N PHE A 65 9.11 8.17 -2.50
CA PHE A 65 9.41 8.71 -3.84
C PHE A 65 10.15 7.71 -4.73
N ALA A 66 11.06 6.91 -4.18
CA ALA A 66 11.70 5.83 -4.92
C ALA A 66 10.66 4.83 -5.46
N PHE A 67 9.70 4.44 -4.63
CA PHE A 67 8.58 3.57 -5.04
C PHE A 67 7.74 4.21 -6.16
N ILE A 68 7.33 5.49 -6.01
CA ILE A 68 6.54 6.20 -7.02
C ILE A 68 7.27 6.26 -8.35
N SER A 69 8.57 6.56 -8.32
CA SER A 69 9.41 6.61 -9.52
C SER A 69 9.47 5.26 -10.21
N GLU A 70 9.71 4.18 -9.45
CA GLU A 70 9.78 2.82 -9.98
C GLU A 70 8.41 2.36 -10.52
N LEU A 71 7.31 2.61 -9.80
CA LEU A 71 5.96 2.30 -10.24
C LEU A 71 5.66 2.88 -11.64
N LYS A 72 6.05 4.12 -11.89
CA LYS A 72 5.83 4.80 -13.17
C LYS A 72 6.66 4.23 -14.32
N THR A 73 7.66 3.39 -14.06
CA THR A 73 8.37 2.66 -15.13
C THR A 73 7.60 1.41 -15.58
N HIS A 74 6.70 0.90 -14.74
CA HIS A 74 5.94 -0.33 -15.02
C HIS A 74 4.57 -0.09 -15.65
N THR A 75 4.01 1.11 -15.50
CA THR A 75 2.69 1.43 -16.06
C THR A 75 2.50 2.91 -16.28
N ASP A 76 1.69 3.26 -17.27
CA ASP A 76 1.23 4.62 -17.56
C ASP A 76 -0.22 4.89 -17.14
N SER A 77 -0.90 3.89 -16.55
CA SER A 77 -2.28 3.99 -16.09
C SER A 77 -2.56 3.07 -14.91
N LEU A 78 -3.50 3.43 -14.03
CA LEU A 78 -3.96 2.61 -12.91
C LEU A 78 -5.48 2.58 -12.84
N ARG A 79 -6.06 1.36 -12.77
CA ARG A 79 -7.50 1.20 -12.55
C ARG A 79 -7.90 1.51 -11.11
N ALA A 80 -7.03 1.19 -10.16
CA ALA A 80 -7.26 1.50 -8.75
C ALA A 80 -5.95 1.51 -7.96
N ILE A 81 -5.99 2.19 -6.80
CA ILE A 81 -4.95 2.11 -5.77
C ILE A 81 -5.59 1.59 -4.48
N VAL A 82 -5.06 0.50 -3.94
CA VAL A 82 -5.45 -0.06 -2.63
C VAL A 82 -4.33 0.19 -1.64
N HIS A 83 -4.54 1.14 -0.73
CA HIS A 83 -3.63 1.42 0.38
C HIS A 83 -3.82 0.40 1.49
N ASN A 84 -3.03 -0.67 1.46
CA ASN A 84 -3.05 -1.78 2.41
C ASN A 84 -1.77 -1.86 3.25
N ALA A 85 -0.66 -1.26 2.80
CA ALA A 85 0.59 -1.26 3.56
C ALA A 85 0.37 -0.73 4.98
N SER A 86 0.84 -1.47 5.97
CA SER A 86 0.67 -1.13 7.37
C SER A 86 1.82 -1.70 8.19
N GLU A 87 2.13 -1.02 9.29
CA GLU A 87 3.10 -1.45 10.27
C GLU A 87 2.47 -1.39 11.65
N TRP A 88 2.66 -2.45 12.43
CA TRP A 88 2.15 -2.56 13.80
C TRP A 88 3.32 -2.58 14.76
N LEU A 89 3.57 -1.45 15.43
CA LEU A 89 4.63 -1.31 16.44
C LEU A 89 4.01 -1.16 17.82
N ALA A 90 4.45 -2.00 18.76
CA ALA A 90 4.12 -1.83 20.16
C ALA A 90 4.99 -0.74 20.76
N GLU A 91 4.39 0.12 21.59
CA GLU A 91 5.04 1.23 22.25
C GLU A 91 5.30 0.89 23.71
N THR A 92 6.46 1.30 24.19
CA THR A 92 6.92 1.20 25.60
C THR A 92 7.33 2.57 26.08
N PRO A 93 7.58 2.77 27.40
CA PRO A 93 8.12 4.05 27.89
C PRO A 93 9.45 4.50 27.25
N ASP A 94 10.19 3.55 26.67
CA ASP A 94 11.46 3.83 25.97
C ASP A 94 11.28 4.12 24.47
N THR A 95 10.03 4.09 23.97
CA THR A 95 9.73 4.39 22.56
C THR A 95 9.91 5.88 22.30
N ASP A 96 10.71 6.20 21.29
CA ASP A 96 10.97 7.59 20.91
C ASP A 96 10.06 8.06 19.75
N ALA A 97 10.21 9.32 19.34
CA ALA A 97 9.42 9.94 18.31
C ALA A 97 9.60 9.29 16.91
N THR A 98 10.69 8.54 16.70
CA THR A 98 10.94 7.90 15.40
C THR A 98 9.92 6.82 15.09
N ALA A 99 9.42 6.10 16.12
CA ALA A 99 8.36 5.11 15.97
C ALA A 99 7.05 5.76 15.48
N PHE A 100 6.68 6.90 16.05
CA PHE A 100 5.50 7.65 15.62
C PHE A 100 5.66 8.17 14.19
N THR A 101 6.78 8.81 13.87
CA THR A 101 7.10 9.32 12.54
C THR A 101 7.06 8.20 11.49
N ARG A 102 7.60 7.04 11.83
CA ARG A 102 7.58 5.87 10.96
C ARG A 102 6.15 5.40 10.66
N MET A 103 5.30 5.26 11.66
CA MET A 103 3.89 4.88 11.46
C MET A 103 3.11 5.94 10.69
N PHE A 104 3.37 7.23 10.97
CA PHE A 104 2.81 8.34 10.20
C PHE A 104 3.21 8.26 8.72
N ASN A 105 4.48 8.01 8.42
CA ASN A 105 4.94 7.89 7.05
C ASN A 105 4.25 6.74 6.30
N VAL A 106 4.14 5.57 6.94
CA VAL A 106 3.53 4.38 6.31
C VAL A 106 2.02 4.56 6.11
N HIS A 107 1.30 5.10 7.10
CA HIS A 107 -0.17 5.11 7.09
C HIS A 107 -0.78 6.38 6.49
N MET A 108 -0.07 7.52 6.55
CA MET A 108 -0.60 8.80 6.10
C MET A 108 0.21 9.40 4.95
N LEU A 109 1.52 9.58 5.12
CA LEU A 109 2.35 10.26 4.12
C LEU A 109 2.46 9.46 2.82
N ALA A 110 2.65 8.14 2.90
CA ALA A 110 2.73 7.30 1.71
C ALA A 110 1.43 7.31 0.90
N PRO A 111 0.24 7.06 1.47
CA PRO A 111 -1.02 7.23 0.74
C PRO A 111 -1.19 8.62 0.13
N TYR A 112 -0.89 9.67 0.89
CA TYR A 112 -0.99 11.05 0.41
C TYR A 112 -0.11 11.31 -0.81
N LEU A 113 1.19 10.99 -0.72
CA LEU A 113 2.14 11.22 -1.82
C LEU A 113 1.85 10.32 -3.02
N ILE A 114 1.49 9.05 -2.81
CA ILE A 114 1.13 8.14 -3.91
C ILE A 114 -0.11 8.68 -4.64
N ASN A 115 -1.16 9.08 -3.92
CA ASN A 115 -2.36 9.65 -4.55
C ASN A 115 -2.04 10.92 -5.33
N LEU A 116 -1.25 11.83 -4.73
CA LEU A 116 -0.90 13.11 -5.35
C LEU A 116 -0.07 12.91 -6.63
N HIS A 117 0.96 12.07 -6.57
CA HIS A 117 1.91 11.88 -7.67
C HIS A 117 1.51 10.82 -8.69
N CYS A 118 0.47 10.02 -8.42
CA CYS A 118 -0.09 9.05 -9.37
C CYS A 118 -1.50 9.41 -9.85
N ALA A 119 -1.98 10.63 -9.58
CA ALA A 119 -3.29 11.10 -10.03
C ALA A 119 -3.43 10.98 -11.56
N ASP A 120 -2.38 11.34 -12.29
CA ASP A 120 -2.30 11.21 -13.76
C ASP A 120 -2.49 9.78 -14.27
N LEU A 121 -2.04 8.77 -13.51
CA LEU A 121 -2.22 7.36 -13.85
C LEU A 121 -3.68 6.92 -13.68
N LEU A 122 -4.35 7.42 -12.64
CA LEU A 122 -5.77 7.15 -12.38
C LEU A 122 -6.67 7.85 -13.42
N GLU A 123 -6.38 9.09 -13.77
CA GLU A 123 -7.13 9.85 -14.76
C GLU A 123 -7.17 9.16 -16.13
N ARG A 124 -6.07 8.50 -16.53
CA ARG A 124 -6.01 7.74 -17.80
C ARG A 124 -6.86 6.48 -17.82
N SER A 125 -7.36 6.03 -16.68
CA SER A 125 -8.20 4.82 -16.55
C SER A 125 -9.60 5.12 -16.04
N CYS A 126 -10.04 6.38 -16.09
CA CYS A 126 -11.34 6.79 -15.56
C CYS A 126 -12.51 5.93 -16.12
N PRO A 127 -13.41 5.42 -15.26
CA PRO A 127 -13.47 5.58 -13.81
C PRO A 127 -12.36 4.79 -13.08
N ALA A 128 -11.79 5.39 -12.04
CA ALA A 128 -10.77 4.77 -11.21
C ALA A 128 -11.12 4.90 -9.71
N ASP A 129 -10.55 4.02 -8.89
CA ASP A 129 -10.88 3.93 -7.48
C ASP A 129 -9.65 4.09 -6.58
N ILE A 130 -9.85 4.71 -5.41
CA ILE A 130 -8.86 4.70 -4.31
C ILE A 130 -9.54 4.05 -3.10
N VAL A 131 -8.89 3.01 -2.56
CA VAL A 131 -9.38 2.24 -1.42
C VAL A 131 -8.35 2.30 -0.29
N HIS A 132 -8.80 2.63 0.91
CA HIS A 132 -7.98 2.60 2.12
C HIS A 132 -8.42 1.46 3.04
N ILE A 133 -7.47 0.63 3.48
CA ILE A 133 -7.72 -0.42 4.46
C ILE A 133 -7.58 0.17 5.86
N GLY A 134 -8.70 0.49 6.48
CA GLY A 134 -8.78 0.99 7.85
C GLY A 134 -8.60 -0.10 8.91
N ASP A 135 -8.82 0.28 10.17
CA ASP A 135 -8.75 -0.64 11.30
C ASP A 135 -9.76 -0.23 12.39
N ASP A 136 -10.54 -1.18 12.91
CA ASP A 136 -11.52 -0.93 13.97
C ASP A 136 -10.88 -0.47 15.29
N VAL A 137 -9.61 -0.78 15.52
CA VAL A 137 -8.89 -0.33 16.71
C VAL A 137 -8.85 1.19 16.85
N THR A 138 -8.99 1.93 15.75
CA THR A 138 -9.05 3.41 15.76
C THR A 138 -10.27 3.93 16.53
N ARG A 139 -11.34 3.14 16.64
CA ARG A 139 -12.57 3.49 17.38
C ARG A 139 -12.47 3.24 18.87
N LYS A 140 -11.64 2.28 19.28
CA LYS A 140 -11.47 1.85 20.68
C LYS A 140 -10.21 2.35 21.32
N GLY A 141 -9.19 2.63 20.51
CA GLY A 141 -7.85 2.94 20.93
C GLY A 141 -7.07 1.72 21.46
N SER A 142 -5.78 1.90 21.70
CA SER A 142 -4.91 0.89 22.31
C SER A 142 -3.81 1.61 23.09
N SER A 143 -3.70 1.31 24.38
CA SER A 143 -2.68 1.93 25.26
C SER A 143 -1.23 1.56 24.91
N LYS A 144 -1.04 0.50 24.14
CA LYS A 144 0.28 0.03 23.68
C LYS A 144 0.57 0.33 22.20
N HIS A 145 -0.35 1.01 21.50
CA HIS A 145 -0.25 1.27 20.07
C HIS A 145 -0.87 2.64 19.74
N ILE A 146 -0.49 3.66 20.51
CA ILE A 146 -1.08 5.01 20.43
C ILE A 146 -0.77 5.63 19.05
N GLY A 147 0.48 5.59 18.62
CA GLY A 147 0.91 6.12 17.32
C GLY A 147 0.28 5.35 16.15
N TYR A 148 0.10 4.03 16.27
CA TYR A 148 -0.64 3.25 15.28
C TYR A 148 -2.09 3.74 15.16
N CYS A 149 -2.81 3.83 16.29
CA CYS A 149 -4.21 4.26 16.29
C CYS A 149 -4.34 5.68 15.72
N ALA A 150 -3.46 6.61 16.12
CA ALA A 150 -3.47 7.99 15.64
C ALA A 150 -3.22 8.05 14.12
N SER A 151 -2.20 7.35 13.61
CA SER A 151 -1.86 7.36 12.19
C SER A 151 -2.90 6.66 11.33
N LYS A 152 -3.52 5.57 11.80
CA LYS A 152 -4.61 4.90 11.07
C LYS A 152 -5.91 5.69 11.09
N ALA A 153 -6.17 6.49 12.11
CA ALA A 153 -7.33 7.37 12.15
C ALA A 153 -7.21 8.57 11.20
N GLY A 154 -6.01 8.89 10.74
CA GLY A 154 -5.73 9.97 9.80
C GLY A 154 -5.83 9.58 8.32
N LEU A 155 -6.14 8.31 8.03
CA LEU A 155 -6.33 7.81 6.66
C LEU A 155 -7.53 8.42 5.95
#